data_feb0ef94a444ebabfd2b50e67b2eeb18
#
_entry.id   feb0ef94a444ebabfd2b50e67b2eeb18
#
_cell.length_a   1.000
_cell.length_b   1.000
_cell.length_c   1.000
_cell.angle_alpha   90.00
_cell.angle_beta   90.00
_cell.angle_gamma   90.00
#
_symmetry.space_group_name_H-M   'P 1'
#
loop_
_entity.id
_entity.type
_entity.pdbx_description
1 polymer ?
#
loop_
_entity_poly.entity_id
_entity_poly.type
_entity_poly.pdbx_seq_one_letter_code
_entity_poly.pdbx_strand_id
1 'polypeptide(L)'
;HEEKVDSFYIGKYEVTQRLWNAVIGSEHNPSFNTGRDDCPVEGVSWNDAQVFVTKLSILTKQPFRLPTEVEWEYAARGGRQSKGYKYSGSHHIDKVAWYIDNYQKNKSGDKGTTHPVGMKQPNELGLYDMSGNVWEWCEDLYTKEYEQNGKSVHSGWPFEGTHLYFRHV
;
A
#
# COMPACT_ATOMS: atom_id res chain seq x y z
N HIS A 1 -10.47 21.13 -2.16
CA HIS A 1 -9.41 21.62 -1.28
C HIS A 1 -8.07 21.27 -1.94
N GLU A 2 -7.27 22.28 -2.28
CA GLU A 2 -5.91 22.04 -2.75
C GLU A 2 -5.01 21.89 -1.51
N GLU A 3 -4.55 20.67 -1.24
CA GLU A 3 -3.52 20.43 -0.25
C GLU A 3 -2.15 20.40 -0.94
N LYS A 4 -1.20 21.12 -0.36
CA LYS A 4 0.16 21.15 -0.87
C LYS A 4 0.91 19.93 -0.34
N VAL A 5 1.35 19.05 -1.23
CA VAL A 5 2.21 17.91 -0.92
C VAL A 5 3.64 18.27 -1.28
N ASP A 6 4.55 18.22 -0.31
CA ASP A 6 5.98 18.38 -0.55
C ASP A 6 6.55 17.12 -1.23
N SER A 7 7.74 17.23 -1.83
CA SER A 7 8.38 16.07 -2.48
C SER A 7 8.71 14.98 -1.46
N PHE A 8 8.39 13.73 -1.80
CA PHE A 8 8.63 12.57 -0.94
C PHE A 8 9.02 11.33 -1.77
N TYR A 9 9.52 10.30 -1.10
CA TYR A 9 9.79 9.00 -1.69
C TYR A 9 8.72 8.01 -1.28
N ILE A 10 8.26 7.19 -2.22
CA ILE A 10 7.28 6.12 -1.96
C ILE A 10 7.74 4.82 -2.63
N GLY A 11 7.41 3.67 -2.03
CA GLY A 11 7.73 2.35 -2.57
C GLY A 11 7.11 2.13 -3.96
N LYS A 12 7.86 1.48 -4.85
CA LYS A 12 7.36 1.09 -6.17
C LYS A 12 6.28 0.01 -6.08
N TYR A 13 6.41 -0.83 -5.07
CA TYR A 13 5.59 -1.99 -4.78
C TYR A 13 5.22 -2.00 -3.31
N GLU A 14 4.17 -2.74 -2.97
CA GLU A 14 3.88 -3.16 -1.60
C GLU A 14 5.10 -3.84 -0.98
N VAL A 15 5.26 -3.76 0.36
CA VAL A 15 6.33 -4.48 1.05
C VAL A 15 6.12 -5.97 0.89
N THR A 16 7.09 -6.64 0.24
CA THR A 16 7.03 -8.07 0.01
C THR A 16 7.38 -8.86 1.26
N GLN A 17 6.95 -10.13 1.33
CA GLN A 17 7.37 -11.06 2.39
C GLN A 17 8.89 -11.20 2.44
N ARG A 18 9.58 -11.19 1.30
CA ARG A 18 11.04 -11.20 1.21
C ARG A 18 11.67 -10.03 1.96
N LEU A 19 11.18 -8.80 1.71
CA LEU A 19 11.69 -7.60 2.38
C LEU A 19 11.35 -7.60 3.86
N TRP A 20 10.13 -8.00 4.23
CA TRP A 20 9.74 -8.15 5.63
C TRP A 20 10.66 -9.12 6.37
N ASN A 21 10.87 -10.30 5.81
CA ASN A 21 11.73 -11.35 6.39
C ASN A 21 13.17 -10.86 6.56
N ALA A 22 13.68 -10.07 5.63
CA ALA A 22 15.04 -9.50 5.71
C ALA A 22 15.18 -8.46 6.83
N VAL A 23 14.13 -7.74 7.20
CA VAL A 23 14.14 -6.66 8.20
C VAL A 23 13.72 -7.15 9.58
N ILE A 24 12.68 -7.97 9.64
CA ILE A 24 12.05 -8.41 10.90
C ILE A 24 12.50 -9.79 11.32
N GLY A 25 12.70 -10.69 10.35
CA GLY A 25 12.96 -12.11 10.54
C GLY A 25 11.79 -12.95 10.01
N SER A 26 12.11 -14.06 9.35
CA SER A 26 11.10 -14.95 8.75
C SER A 26 10.19 -15.63 9.79
N GLU A 27 10.69 -15.82 11.00
CA GLU A 27 9.95 -16.39 12.14
C GLU A 27 8.86 -15.44 12.66
N HIS A 28 8.91 -14.17 12.28
CA HIS A 28 7.95 -13.13 12.64
C HIS A 28 7.13 -12.65 11.44
N ASN A 29 7.05 -13.43 10.37
CA ASN A 29 6.20 -13.12 9.23
C ASN A 29 4.73 -13.44 9.58
N PRO A 30 3.83 -12.42 9.64
CA PRO A 30 2.45 -12.62 10.08
C PRO A 30 1.53 -13.10 8.97
N SER A 31 2.02 -13.23 7.73
CA SER A 31 1.20 -13.57 6.57
C SER A 31 0.52 -14.93 6.74
N PHE A 32 -0.74 -15.03 6.36
CA PHE A 32 -1.48 -16.30 6.36
C PHE A 32 -0.89 -17.32 5.39
N ASN A 33 -0.32 -16.84 4.28
CA ASN A 33 0.32 -17.67 3.26
C ASN A 33 1.81 -17.34 3.20
N THR A 34 2.60 -17.86 4.13
CA THR A 34 4.06 -17.68 4.17
C THR A 34 4.78 -18.41 3.03
N GLY A 35 6.05 -18.06 2.80
CA GLY A 35 6.90 -18.68 1.77
C GLY A 35 6.59 -18.19 0.35
N ARG A 36 5.93 -17.06 0.21
CA ARG A 36 5.60 -16.41 -1.07
C ARG A 36 6.37 -15.08 -1.18
N ASP A 37 7.66 -15.20 -1.34
CA ASP A 37 8.62 -14.09 -1.24
C ASP A 37 8.26 -12.83 -2.03
N ASP A 38 7.71 -12.98 -3.23
CA ASP A 38 7.35 -11.86 -4.12
C ASP A 38 5.91 -11.36 -3.92
N CYS A 39 5.15 -11.97 -3.00
CA CYS A 39 3.83 -11.47 -2.59
C CYS A 39 3.98 -10.44 -1.48
N PRO A 40 3.01 -9.52 -1.31
CA PRO A 40 3.02 -8.60 -0.18
C PRO A 40 2.94 -9.36 1.14
N VAL A 41 3.56 -8.81 2.18
CA VAL A 41 3.30 -9.23 3.55
C VAL A 41 1.89 -8.79 3.94
N GLU A 42 1.12 -9.66 4.59
CA GLU A 42 -0.24 -9.35 5.06
C GLU A 42 -0.44 -9.81 6.52
N GLY A 43 -1.56 -9.44 7.15
CA GLY A 43 -1.79 -9.72 8.57
C GLY A 43 -0.96 -8.85 9.54
N VAL A 44 -0.35 -7.76 9.07
CA VAL A 44 0.49 -6.84 9.84
C VAL A 44 -0.40 -5.79 10.54
N SER A 45 -0.18 -5.52 11.82
CA SER A 45 -0.83 -4.38 12.50
C SER A 45 -0.11 -3.05 12.17
N TRP A 46 -0.76 -1.92 12.43
CA TRP A 46 -0.13 -0.60 12.29
C TRP A 46 1.14 -0.47 13.17
N ASN A 47 1.10 -1.03 14.39
CA ASN A 47 2.26 -1.03 15.28
C ASN A 47 3.43 -1.87 14.71
N ASP A 48 3.14 -3.02 14.11
CA ASP A 48 4.18 -3.84 13.46
C ASP A 48 4.78 -3.10 12.26
N ALA A 49 3.94 -2.38 11.51
CA ALA A 49 4.38 -1.53 10.42
C ALA A 49 5.33 -0.43 10.90
N GLN A 50 5.03 0.23 12.03
CA GLN A 50 5.94 1.22 12.65
C GLN A 50 7.26 0.59 13.12
N VAL A 51 7.22 -0.60 13.69
CA VAL A 51 8.43 -1.35 14.05
C VAL A 51 9.26 -1.67 12.80
N PHE A 52 8.61 -2.08 11.71
CA PHE A 52 9.28 -2.37 10.45
C PHE A 52 10.01 -1.14 9.87
N VAL A 53 9.33 0.00 9.72
CA VAL A 53 9.95 1.23 9.17
C VAL A 53 11.07 1.75 10.06
N THR A 54 10.93 1.61 11.38
CA THR A 54 11.99 1.97 12.34
C THR A 54 13.22 1.10 12.15
N LYS A 55 13.06 -0.23 12.10
CA LYS A 55 14.17 -1.16 11.86
C LYS A 55 14.82 -0.95 10.49
N LEU A 56 14.01 -0.75 9.44
CA LEU A 56 14.50 -0.47 8.10
C LEU A 56 15.33 0.83 8.08
N SER A 57 14.88 1.87 8.77
CA SER A 57 15.60 3.14 8.92
C SER A 57 16.97 2.94 9.57
N ILE A 58 17.03 2.13 10.63
CA ILE A 58 18.30 1.82 11.33
C ILE A 58 19.25 1.05 10.40
N LEU A 59 18.75 0.01 9.73
CA LEU A 59 19.55 -0.86 8.86
C LEU A 59 20.13 -0.12 7.65
N THR A 60 19.34 0.75 7.05
CA THR A 60 19.71 1.47 5.82
C THR A 60 20.35 2.83 6.09
N LYS A 61 20.25 3.34 7.32
CA LYS A 61 20.65 4.72 7.70
C LYS A 61 19.89 5.80 6.88
N GLN A 62 18.67 5.50 6.46
CA GLN A 62 17.77 6.40 5.76
C GLN A 62 16.46 6.54 6.53
N PRO A 63 15.81 7.71 6.54
CA PRO A 63 14.55 7.91 7.23
C PRO A 63 13.39 7.26 6.43
N PHE A 64 12.81 6.20 6.97
CA PHE A 64 11.59 5.60 6.46
C PHE A 64 10.43 5.85 7.41
N ARG A 65 9.25 6.07 6.87
CA ARG A 65 7.99 6.22 7.61
C ARG A 65 6.83 5.71 6.76
N LEU A 66 5.66 5.58 7.34
CA LEU A 66 4.43 5.41 6.58
C LEU A 66 4.13 6.69 5.76
N PRO A 67 3.50 6.59 4.58
CA PRO A 67 2.97 7.76 3.90
C PRO A 67 1.79 8.34 4.69
N THR A 68 1.53 9.63 4.55
CA THR A 68 0.23 10.16 4.93
C THR A 68 -0.82 9.73 3.90
N GLU A 69 -2.11 9.73 4.27
CA GLU A 69 -3.20 9.42 3.35
C GLU A 69 -3.18 10.33 2.12
N VAL A 70 -2.89 11.62 2.31
CA VAL A 70 -2.77 12.61 1.21
C VAL A 70 -1.61 12.28 0.28
N GLU A 71 -0.46 11.90 0.81
CA GLU A 71 0.70 11.45 0.01
C GLU A 71 0.38 10.20 -0.79
N TRP A 72 -0.27 9.22 -0.14
CA TRP A 72 -0.69 7.98 -0.77
C TRP A 72 -1.69 8.24 -1.91
N GLU A 73 -2.73 9.03 -1.65
CA GLU A 73 -3.75 9.36 -2.66
C GLU A 73 -3.15 10.14 -3.83
N TYR A 74 -2.29 11.12 -3.55
CA TYR A 74 -1.56 11.87 -4.57
C TYR A 74 -0.74 10.94 -5.47
N ALA A 75 0.00 10.02 -4.88
CA ALA A 75 0.80 9.04 -5.61
C ALA A 75 -0.09 8.07 -6.42
N ALA A 76 -1.17 7.55 -5.85
CA ALA A 76 -2.12 6.66 -6.51
C ALA A 76 -2.81 7.31 -7.71
N ARG A 77 -3.09 8.62 -7.65
CA ARG A 77 -3.67 9.40 -8.75
C ARG A 77 -2.68 9.79 -9.85
N GLY A 78 -1.40 9.41 -9.74
CA GLY A 78 -0.38 9.73 -10.73
C GLY A 78 0.33 11.07 -10.51
N GLY A 79 0.11 11.74 -9.38
CA GLY A 79 0.76 12.99 -9.02
C GLY A 79 0.62 14.07 -10.11
N ARG A 80 1.73 14.75 -10.42
CA ARG A 80 1.77 15.75 -11.50
C ARG A 80 1.61 15.17 -12.91
N GLN A 81 1.72 13.85 -13.08
CA GLN A 81 1.55 13.15 -14.34
C GLN A 81 0.14 12.56 -14.51
N SER A 82 -0.76 12.86 -13.58
CA SER A 82 -2.12 12.32 -13.56
C SER A 82 -2.85 12.56 -14.88
N LYS A 83 -3.46 11.50 -15.41
CA LYS A 83 -4.31 11.55 -16.61
C LYS A 83 -5.80 11.49 -16.25
N GLY A 84 -6.14 11.62 -14.98
CA GLY A 84 -7.52 11.59 -14.50
C GLY A 84 -8.19 10.23 -14.64
N TYR A 85 -7.44 9.15 -14.58
CA TYR A 85 -8.00 7.79 -14.63
C TYR A 85 -8.90 7.49 -13.43
N LYS A 86 -9.88 6.60 -13.66
CA LYS A 86 -10.80 6.14 -12.61
C LYS A 86 -10.08 5.33 -11.54
N TYR A 87 -9.11 4.52 -11.94
CA TYR A 87 -8.25 3.71 -11.09
C TYR A 87 -6.79 4.14 -11.30
N SER A 88 -5.91 3.76 -10.40
CA SER A 88 -4.49 4.10 -10.50
C SER A 88 -3.88 3.53 -11.79
N GLY A 89 -3.69 4.39 -12.79
CA GLY A 89 -3.09 4.05 -14.09
C GLY A 89 -4.06 3.60 -15.20
N SER A 90 -5.38 3.48 -14.96
CA SER A 90 -6.32 3.07 -16.02
C SER A 90 -7.78 3.41 -15.71
N HIS A 91 -8.63 3.51 -16.76
CA HIS A 91 -10.09 3.46 -16.61
C HIS A 91 -10.63 2.02 -16.44
N HIS A 92 -9.79 1.00 -16.65
CA HIS A 92 -10.16 -0.42 -16.61
C HIS A 92 -9.48 -1.09 -15.42
N ILE A 93 -10.26 -1.47 -14.40
CA ILE A 93 -9.76 -2.05 -13.16
C ILE A 93 -8.92 -3.32 -13.37
N ASP A 94 -9.33 -4.21 -14.29
CA ASP A 94 -8.63 -5.48 -14.55
C ASP A 94 -7.18 -5.32 -15.02
N LYS A 95 -6.83 -4.14 -15.56
CA LYS A 95 -5.46 -3.85 -16.00
C LYS A 95 -4.52 -3.51 -14.86
N VAL A 96 -5.05 -2.95 -13.78
CA VAL A 96 -4.26 -2.30 -12.74
C VAL A 96 -4.46 -2.88 -11.34
N ALA A 97 -5.46 -3.76 -11.14
CA ALA A 97 -5.81 -4.25 -9.82
C ALA A 97 -6.05 -5.77 -9.78
N TRP A 98 -5.70 -6.36 -8.63
CA TRP A 98 -6.23 -7.64 -8.15
C TRP A 98 -7.36 -7.34 -7.18
N TYR A 99 -8.58 -7.82 -7.43
CA TYR A 99 -9.77 -7.54 -6.63
C TYR A 99 -10.73 -8.74 -6.65
N ILE A 100 -11.86 -8.64 -5.94
CA ILE A 100 -12.76 -9.77 -5.64
C ILE A 100 -13.22 -10.56 -6.88
N ASP A 101 -13.36 -9.91 -8.04
CA ASP A 101 -13.87 -10.58 -9.24
C ASP A 101 -12.79 -11.23 -10.10
N ASN A 102 -11.53 -10.79 -9.97
CA ASN A 102 -10.43 -11.27 -10.81
C ASN A 102 -9.30 -11.99 -10.03
N TYR A 103 -9.36 -12.04 -8.71
CA TYR A 103 -8.46 -12.94 -8.01
C TYR A 103 -8.87 -14.39 -8.30
N GLN A 104 -7.92 -15.19 -8.72
CA GLN A 104 -8.21 -16.60 -9.02
C GLN A 104 -8.53 -17.33 -7.72
N LYS A 105 -9.76 -17.85 -7.59
CA LYS A 105 -10.03 -18.92 -6.64
C LYS A 105 -9.16 -20.08 -7.06
N ASN A 106 -8.27 -20.55 -6.19
CA ASN A 106 -7.58 -21.79 -6.46
C ASN A 106 -8.61 -22.91 -6.60
N LYS A 107 -8.23 -24.01 -7.29
CA LYS A 107 -9.13 -25.16 -7.54
C LYS A 107 -9.71 -25.80 -6.28
N SER A 108 -9.18 -25.47 -5.11
CA SER A 108 -9.62 -25.96 -3.79
C SER A 108 -10.76 -25.13 -3.18
N GLY A 109 -11.17 -24.02 -3.81
CA GLY A 109 -12.24 -23.16 -3.27
C GLY A 109 -11.80 -22.27 -2.10
N ASP A 110 -10.51 -22.23 -1.78
CA ASP A 110 -9.96 -21.38 -0.75
C ASP A 110 -10.13 -19.90 -1.10
N LYS A 111 -10.34 -19.08 -0.07
CA LYS A 111 -10.41 -17.62 -0.19
C LYS A 111 -9.15 -17.13 -0.89
N GLY A 112 -9.34 -16.20 -1.83
CA GLY A 112 -8.26 -15.68 -2.67
C GLY A 112 -7.01 -15.32 -1.89
N THR A 113 -5.88 -15.62 -2.50
CA THR A 113 -4.57 -15.28 -1.97
C THR A 113 -4.07 -13.99 -2.63
N THR A 114 -3.19 -13.26 -1.96
CA THR A 114 -2.43 -12.16 -2.55
C THR A 114 -1.67 -12.63 -3.79
N HIS A 115 -1.38 -11.72 -4.71
CA HIS A 115 -0.59 -11.98 -5.91
C HIS A 115 0.82 -11.38 -5.77
N PRO A 116 1.83 -11.91 -6.49
CA PRO A 116 3.12 -11.27 -6.58
C PRO A 116 2.98 -9.82 -7.02
N VAL A 117 3.74 -8.93 -6.37
CA VAL A 117 3.68 -7.49 -6.66
C VAL A 117 4.10 -7.18 -8.11
N GLY A 118 3.53 -6.12 -8.68
CA GLY A 118 3.94 -5.64 -10.01
C GLY A 118 3.47 -6.45 -11.19
N MET A 119 2.52 -7.36 -11.02
CA MET A 119 1.99 -8.18 -12.13
C MET A 119 0.94 -7.45 -13.00
N LYS A 120 0.37 -6.36 -12.50
CA LYS A 120 -0.56 -5.50 -13.24
C LYS A 120 0.18 -4.30 -13.84
N GLN A 121 -0.52 -3.45 -14.59
CA GLN A 121 0.08 -2.23 -15.14
C GLN A 121 0.31 -1.18 -14.05
N PRO A 122 1.43 -0.46 -14.10
CA PRO A 122 1.69 0.64 -13.16
C PRO A 122 0.85 1.87 -13.51
N ASN A 123 0.78 2.80 -12.58
CA ASN A 123 0.26 4.12 -12.85
C ASN A 123 1.30 5.02 -13.57
N GLU A 124 0.97 6.30 -13.78
CA GLU A 124 1.79 7.26 -14.51
C GLU A 124 3.15 7.54 -13.85
N LEU A 125 3.24 7.34 -12.53
CA LEU A 125 4.49 7.43 -11.76
C LEU A 125 5.26 6.09 -11.75
N GLY A 126 4.70 5.04 -12.38
CA GLY A 126 5.25 3.70 -12.41
C GLY A 126 5.11 2.97 -11.08
N LEU A 127 4.11 3.32 -10.25
CA LEU A 127 3.73 2.63 -9.03
C LEU A 127 2.74 1.51 -9.38
N TYR A 128 2.88 0.38 -8.71
CA TYR A 128 2.08 -0.81 -8.96
C TYR A 128 1.11 -1.06 -7.80
N ASP A 129 0.05 -1.81 -8.09
CA ASP A 129 -0.90 -2.36 -7.13
C ASP A 129 -1.67 -1.33 -6.26
N MET A 130 -1.60 -0.03 -6.64
CA MET A 130 -2.26 1.10 -5.96
C MET A 130 -3.80 1.06 -6.02
N SER A 131 -4.43 0.04 -6.58
CA SER A 131 -5.89 -0.11 -6.69
C SER A 131 -6.40 -1.47 -6.25
N GLY A 132 -5.57 -2.30 -5.61
CA GLY A 132 -5.97 -3.65 -5.18
C GLY A 132 -4.84 -4.44 -4.56
N ASN A 133 -4.90 -5.77 -4.65
CA ASN A 133 -4.04 -6.76 -4.03
C ASN A 133 -4.24 -6.80 -2.52
N VAL A 134 -3.80 -5.78 -1.79
CA VAL A 134 -3.88 -5.70 -0.33
C VAL A 134 -4.18 -4.28 0.16
N TRP A 135 -4.67 -4.12 1.39
CA TRP A 135 -4.89 -2.83 2.05
C TRP A 135 -3.57 -2.28 2.60
N GLU A 136 -3.50 -0.95 2.74
CA GLU A 136 -2.27 -0.25 3.07
C GLU A 136 -2.43 0.68 4.26
N TRP A 137 -1.45 0.66 5.20
CA TRP A 137 -1.43 1.56 6.33
C TRP A 137 -0.87 2.94 5.96
N CYS A 138 -1.55 3.98 6.43
CA CYS A 138 -1.05 5.35 6.42
C CYS A 138 -0.64 5.79 7.84
N GLU A 139 0.09 6.91 7.92
CA GLU A 139 0.54 7.51 9.19
C GLU A 139 -0.64 8.10 9.97
N ASP A 140 -1.68 8.54 9.26
CA ASP A 140 -2.80 9.29 9.82
C ASP A 140 -3.63 8.44 10.78
N LEU A 141 -4.05 9.04 11.89
CA LEU A 141 -5.00 8.42 12.80
C LEU A 141 -6.40 8.49 12.19
N TYR A 142 -7.08 7.34 12.13
CA TYR A 142 -8.47 7.30 11.70
C TYR A 142 -9.37 8.02 12.73
N THR A 143 -10.05 9.10 12.33
CA THR A 143 -11.08 9.77 13.13
C THR A 143 -12.45 9.62 12.45
N LYS A 144 -13.44 9.15 13.22
CA LYS A 144 -14.82 9.00 12.73
C LYS A 144 -15.59 10.32 12.60
N GLU A 145 -15.02 11.44 13.05
CA GLU A 145 -15.71 12.73 13.12
C GLU A 145 -15.34 13.60 11.93
N TYR A 146 -16.34 13.88 11.11
CA TYR A 146 -16.31 15.03 10.21
C TYR A 146 -16.35 16.29 11.08
N GLU A 147 -15.24 16.97 11.27
CA GLU A 147 -15.28 18.30 11.86
C GLU A 147 -15.95 19.26 10.89
N GLN A 148 -17.10 19.81 11.31
CA GLN A 148 -17.90 20.81 10.55
C GLN A 148 -17.19 22.16 10.37
N ASN A 149 -15.92 22.30 10.75
CA ASN A 149 -15.16 23.56 10.76
C ASN A 149 -14.00 23.59 9.77
N GLY A 150 -14.18 23.08 8.55
CA GLY A 150 -13.31 23.43 7.40
C GLY A 150 -11.90 22.84 7.40
N LYS A 151 -11.59 21.87 8.28
CA LYS A 151 -10.41 21.04 8.16
C LYS A 151 -10.84 19.73 7.52
N SER A 152 -10.26 19.40 6.37
CA SER A 152 -10.54 18.16 5.68
C SER A 152 -10.07 16.98 6.53
N VAL A 153 -11.02 16.20 7.02
CA VAL A 153 -10.77 14.88 7.58
C VAL A 153 -11.11 13.90 6.47
N HIS A 154 -10.12 13.25 5.90
CA HIS A 154 -10.35 12.22 4.91
C HIS A 154 -10.94 10.99 5.59
N SER A 155 -12.12 10.57 5.15
CA SER A 155 -12.76 9.34 5.61
C SER A 155 -12.09 8.15 4.95
N GLY A 156 -11.03 7.64 5.58
CA GLY A 156 -10.52 6.32 5.25
C GLY A 156 -11.60 5.27 5.53
N TRP A 157 -11.84 4.36 4.62
CA TRP A 157 -12.79 3.27 4.79
C TRP A 157 -12.34 2.35 5.92
N PRO A 158 -13.24 1.90 6.82
CA PRO A 158 -12.88 1.09 7.96
C PRO A 158 -12.79 -0.39 7.58
N PHE A 159 -11.63 -0.88 7.24
CA PHE A 159 -11.36 -2.32 7.25
C PHE A 159 -9.90 -2.61 7.62
N GLU A 160 -9.73 -3.63 8.45
CA GLU A 160 -8.44 -4.12 8.95
C GLU A 160 -7.60 -4.74 7.82
N GLY A 161 -6.41 -4.20 7.57
CA GLY A 161 -5.47 -4.76 6.59
C GLY A 161 -4.28 -3.83 6.30
N THR A 162 -3.14 -4.34 6.00
CA THR A 162 -1.80 -3.77 6.22
C THR A 162 -0.98 -3.58 4.98
N HIS A 163 -0.27 -2.45 4.79
CA HIS A 163 0.86 -2.38 3.84
C HIS A 163 1.78 -1.15 3.94
N LEU A 164 2.99 -1.22 3.36
CA LEU A 164 4.09 -0.26 3.48
C LEU A 164 4.75 0.07 2.13
N TYR A 165 5.10 1.34 1.87
CA TYR A 165 5.67 1.81 0.60
C TYR A 165 6.98 2.58 0.68
N PHE A 166 7.74 2.62 -0.47
CA PHE A 166 8.94 3.46 -0.63
C PHE A 166 9.27 3.80 -2.10
N ARG A 167 9.08 5.04 -2.55
CA ARG A 167 9.55 5.56 -3.85
C ARG A 167 9.66 7.09 -3.87
N HIS A 168 10.46 7.63 -4.80
CA HIS A 168 10.50 9.07 -5.09
C HIS A 168 9.37 9.46 -6.05
N VAL A 169 8.59 10.50 -5.69
CA VAL A 169 7.49 11.09 -6.46
C VAL A 169 7.76 12.57 -6.70
#